data_af4fe5eb1ca0b985c6acf1088c49ed5b
#
_entry.id   af4fe5eb1ca0b985c6acf1088c49ed5b
#
_cell.length_a   1.000
_cell.length_b   1.000
_cell.length_c   1.000
_cell.angle_alpha   90.00
_cell.angle_beta   90.00
_cell.angle_gamma   90.00
#
_symmetry.space_group_name_H-M   'P 1'
#
loop_
_entity.id
_entity.type
_entity.pdbx_description
1 polymer ?
#
loop_
_entity_poly.entity_id
_entity_poly.type
_entity_poly.pdbx_seq_one_letter_code
_entity_poly.pdbx_strand_id
1 'polypeptide(L)'
;LDQQARRLNLLGGSCELSIKALSNIKKIPDIATRCAVFAKTDLIHAQQEGYSIEQICDGLCYGLAKNISNTIFKYKHFEEKIIFCGGVSKNISVKKHLEKITGYNFIIDSNSIFYGATGAALCLLDEIISNKKIDKTNFLSTKDFFISATKENLLSYPGLDLKLSEFPDFSCFSSYEIEDVEADIYQNP
;
A
#
# COMPACT_ATOMS: atom_id res chain seq x y z
N LEU A 1 -0.53 -0.87 -6.00
CA LEU A 1 -0.56 -1.41 -7.38
C LEU A 1 -0.91 -0.36 -8.43
N ASP A 2 -1.92 0.50 -8.22
CA ASP A 2 -2.34 1.50 -9.22
C ASP A 2 -1.21 2.46 -9.62
N GLN A 3 -0.39 2.89 -8.66
CA GLN A 3 0.76 3.74 -8.96
C GLN A 3 1.78 3.03 -9.87
N GLN A 4 2.00 1.73 -9.67
CA GLN A 4 2.90 0.96 -10.53
C GLN A 4 2.28 0.67 -11.91
N ALA A 5 0.97 0.41 -11.94
CA ALA A 5 0.23 0.27 -13.20
C ALA A 5 0.35 1.54 -14.07
N ARG A 6 0.20 2.72 -13.47
CA ARG A 6 0.40 4.00 -14.18
C ARG A 6 1.80 4.14 -14.77
N ARG A 7 2.84 3.71 -14.03
CA ARG A 7 4.23 3.72 -14.52
C ARG A 7 4.47 2.77 -15.69
N LEU A 8 3.75 1.67 -15.70
CA LEU A 8 3.77 0.71 -16.81
C LEU A 8 2.85 1.11 -17.96
N ASN A 9 2.26 2.32 -17.92
CA ASN A 9 1.28 2.82 -18.89
C ASN A 9 0.04 1.93 -19.04
N LEU A 10 -0.37 1.25 -17.97
CA LEU A 10 -1.58 0.44 -17.93
C LEU A 10 -2.78 1.34 -17.59
N LEU A 11 -3.55 1.71 -18.59
CA LEU A 11 -4.69 2.65 -18.44
C LEU A 11 -5.83 2.07 -17.59
N GLY A 12 -6.01 0.74 -17.62
CA GLY A 12 -6.97 0.02 -16.77
C GLY A 12 -6.53 -0.17 -15.31
N GLY A 13 -5.41 0.43 -14.90
CA GLY A 13 -4.92 0.41 -13.52
C GLY A 13 -4.62 -1.00 -13.01
N SER A 14 -4.94 -1.25 -11.73
CA SER A 14 -4.68 -2.55 -11.09
C SER A 14 -5.46 -3.71 -11.69
N CYS A 15 -6.59 -3.45 -12.36
CA CYS A 15 -7.34 -4.50 -13.06
C CYS A 15 -6.58 -5.00 -14.29
N GLU A 16 -6.08 -4.09 -15.12
CA GLU A 16 -5.27 -4.44 -16.29
C GLU A 16 -3.96 -5.12 -15.85
N LEU A 17 -3.32 -4.60 -14.80
CA LEU A 17 -2.14 -5.21 -14.19
C LEU A 17 -2.42 -6.67 -13.79
N SER A 18 -3.58 -6.95 -13.19
CA SER A 18 -3.99 -8.32 -12.83
C SER A 18 -4.13 -9.22 -14.05
N ILE A 19 -4.74 -8.72 -15.13
CA ILE A 19 -4.92 -9.48 -16.38
C ILE A 19 -3.57 -9.82 -17.00
N LYS A 20 -2.67 -8.83 -17.09
CA LYS A 20 -1.29 -9.03 -17.57
C LYS A 20 -0.54 -10.06 -16.73
N ALA A 21 -0.64 -9.95 -15.40
CA ALA A 21 -0.01 -10.90 -14.48
C ALA A 21 -0.51 -12.33 -14.70
N LEU A 22 -1.81 -12.52 -14.90
CA LEU A 22 -2.41 -13.84 -15.14
C LEU A 22 -1.96 -14.50 -16.46
N SER A 23 -1.58 -13.71 -17.45
CA SER A 23 -1.06 -14.21 -18.71
C SER A 23 0.41 -14.64 -18.67
N ASN A 24 1.11 -14.34 -17.59
CA ASN A 24 2.51 -14.74 -17.43
C ASN A 24 2.65 -16.24 -17.21
N ILE A 25 3.54 -16.85 -18.00
CA ILE A 25 3.94 -18.27 -17.86
C ILE A 25 5.44 -18.43 -17.57
N LYS A 26 6.17 -17.32 -17.48
CA LYS A 26 7.62 -17.31 -17.29
C LYS A 26 7.98 -16.99 -15.84
N LYS A 27 9.28 -17.12 -15.53
CA LYS A 27 9.81 -16.74 -14.21
C LYS A 27 9.57 -15.24 -13.96
N ILE A 28 9.10 -14.91 -12.77
CA ILE A 28 8.89 -13.54 -12.31
C ILE A 28 10.18 -12.92 -11.77
N PRO A 29 10.39 -11.60 -11.91
CA PRO A 29 11.47 -10.87 -11.23
C PRO A 29 11.19 -10.82 -9.71
N ASP A 30 12.27 -10.69 -8.94
CA ASP A 30 12.14 -10.40 -7.50
C ASP A 30 11.92 -8.90 -7.31
N ILE A 31 10.78 -8.54 -6.70
CA ILE A 31 10.38 -7.16 -6.49
C ILE A 31 10.11 -6.95 -5.00
N ALA A 32 10.64 -5.86 -4.43
CA ALA A 32 10.45 -5.51 -3.04
C ALA A 32 8.96 -5.42 -2.68
N THR A 33 8.60 -6.03 -1.56
CA THR A 33 7.21 -6.24 -1.19
C THR A 33 6.68 -5.24 -0.17
N ARG A 34 7.55 -4.61 0.63
CA ARG A 34 7.15 -3.75 1.75
C ARG A 34 7.28 -2.26 1.46
N CYS A 35 8.26 -1.87 0.67
CA CYS A 35 8.54 -0.48 0.37
C CYS A 35 8.17 -0.14 -1.07
N ALA A 36 7.23 0.79 -1.26
CA ALA A 36 6.82 1.23 -2.59
C ALA A 36 7.94 1.92 -3.38
N VAL A 37 8.92 2.52 -2.69
CA VAL A 37 10.07 3.15 -3.32
C VAL A 37 11.01 2.10 -3.90
N PHE A 38 11.36 1.08 -3.12
CA PHE A 38 12.19 -0.03 -3.61
C PHE A 38 11.48 -0.82 -4.71
N ALA A 39 10.18 -1.08 -4.56
CA ALA A 39 9.39 -1.71 -5.62
C ALA A 39 9.44 -0.92 -6.94
N LYS A 40 9.54 0.43 -6.88
CA LYS A 40 9.74 1.26 -8.07
C LYS A 40 11.10 1.03 -8.71
N THR A 41 12.14 0.99 -7.90
CA THR A 41 13.51 0.78 -8.37
C THR A 41 13.67 -0.61 -8.99
N ASP A 42 13.16 -1.64 -8.29
CA ASP A 42 13.19 -3.01 -8.78
C ASP A 42 12.41 -3.20 -10.09
N LEU A 43 11.28 -2.47 -10.24
CA LEU A 43 10.54 -2.47 -11.50
C LEU A 43 11.39 -1.92 -12.65
N ILE A 44 12.15 -0.84 -12.42
CA ILE A 44 13.04 -0.26 -13.43
C ILE A 44 14.17 -1.24 -13.77
N HIS A 45 14.78 -1.87 -12.76
CA HIS A 45 15.81 -2.88 -12.96
C HIS A 45 15.26 -4.07 -13.76
N ALA A 46 14.09 -4.58 -13.40
CA ALA A 46 13.47 -5.67 -14.15
C ALA A 46 13.22 -5.31 -15.62
N GLN A 47 12.84 -4.05 -15.92
CA GLN A 47 12.71 -3.59 -17.30
C GLN A 47 14.07 -3.57 -18.01
N GLN A 48 15.13 -3.11 -17.34
CA GLN A 48 16.48 -3.08 -17.89
C GLN A 48 17.07 -4.49 -18.12
N GLU A 49 16.70 -5.45 -17.28
CA GLU A 49 17.06 -6.86 -17.42
C GLU A 49 16.26 -7.59 -18.50
N GLY A 50 15.30 -6.91 -19.13
CA GLY A 50 14.50 -7.44 -20.24
C GLY A 50 13.31 -8.30 -19.85
N TYR A 51 12.84 -8.22 -18.59
CA TYR A 51 11.59 -8.85 -18.23
C TYR A 51 10.40 -8.22 -18.96
N SER A 52 9.47 -9.06 -19.41
CA SER A 52 8.25 -8.57 -20.05
C SER A 52 7.31 -7.89 -19.05
N ILE A 53 6.37 -7.10 -19.57
CA ILE A 53 5.35 -6.43 -18.75
C ILE A 53 4.55 -7.46 -17.94
N GLU A 54 4.22 -8.60 -18.52
CA GLU A 54 3.48 -9.69 -17.89
C GLU A 54 4.27 -10.26 -16.68
N GLN A 55 5.56 -10.47 -16.84
CA GLN A 55 6.42 -10.95 -15.78
C GLN A 55 6.53 -9.94 -14.63
N ILE A 56 6.68 -8.66 -14.95
CA ILE A 56 6.74 -7.58 -13.96
C ILE A 56 5.42 -7.44 -13.22
N CYS A 57 4.29 -7.45 -13.92
CA CYS A 57 2.96 -7.41 -13.32
C CYS A 57 2.73 -8.58 -12.37
N ASP A 58 3.15 -9.77 -12.76
CA ASP A 58 3.03 -10.98 -11.95
C ASP A 58 3.94 -10.93 -10.71
N GLY A 59 5.17 -10.42 -10.85
CA GLY A 59 6.09 -10.15 -9.73
C GLY A 59 5.50 -9.18 -8.71
N LEU A 60 4.87 -8.09 -9.17
CA LEU A 60 4.19 -7.12 -8.32
C LEU A 60 3.00 -7.73 -7.57
N CYS A 61 2.19 -8.55 -8.24
CA CYS A 61 1.07 -9.26 -7.60
C CYS A 61 1.54 -10.30 -6.59
N TYR A 62 2.58 -11.06 -6.93
CA TYR A 62 3.22 -12.01 -6.02
C TYR A 62 3.79 -11.30 -4.78
N GLY A 63 4.50 -10.19 -4.98
CA GLY A 63 5.07 -9.40 -3.90
C GLY A 63 4.01 -8.91 -2.92
N LEU A 64 2.87 -8.40 -3.42
CA LEU A 64 1.76 -8.00 -2.56
C LEU A 64 1.15 -9.19 -1.81
N ALA A 65 0.91 -10.31 -2.49
CA ALA A 65 0.39 -11.52 -1.86
C ALA A 65 1.33 -12.03 -0.75
N LYS A 66 2.64 -12.03 -0.99
CA LYS A 66 3.66 -12.42 -0.01
C LYS A 66 3.64 -11.49 1.22
N ASN A 67 3.47 -10.18 1.01
CA ASN A 67 3.37 -9.23 2.11
C ASN A 67 2.10 -9.46 2.96
N ILE A 68 0.95 -9.63 2.33
CA ILE A 68 -0.31 -9.96 3.00
C ILE A 68 -0.17 -11.28 3.77
N SER A 69 0.38 -12.30 3.14
CA SER A 69 0.58 -13.61 3.76
C SER A 69 1.46 -13.51 5.00
N ASN A 70 2.58 -12.85 4.91
CA ASN A 70 3.51 -12.67 6.03
C ASN A 70 2.92 -11.86 7.19
N THR A 71 1.99 -10.96 6.91
CA THR A 71 1.37 -10.11 7.92
C THR A 71 0.22 -10.80 8.62
N ILE A 72 -0.62 -11.54 7.88
CA ILE A 72 -1.89 -12.08 8.40
C ILE A 72 -1.76 -13.56 8.77
N PHE A 73 -1.07 -14.36 7.94
CA PHE A 73 -1.12 -15.82 8.01
C PHE A 73 0.07 -16.47 8.72
N LYS A 74 1.14 -15.72 9.02
CA LYS A 74 2.40 -16.27 9.53
C LYS A 74 2.27 -17.08 10.83
N TYR A 75 1.29 -16.74 11.66
CA TYR A 75 1.12 -17.34 13.00
C TYR A 75 -0.30 -17.81 13.29
N LYS A 76 -1.16 -17.90 12.28
CA LYS A 76 -2.57 -18.27 12.46
C LYS A 76 -2.92 -19.42 11.53
N HIS A 77 -3.57 -20.43 12.09
CA HIS A 77 -4.26 -21.47 11.34
C HIS A 77 -5.74 -21.08 11.23
N PHE A 78 -6.28 -21.21 10.05
CA PHE A 78 -7.70 -20.97 9.76
C PHE A 78 -8.31 -22.30 9.33
N GLU A 79 -9.35 -22.72 10.02
CA GLU A 79 -10.07 -23.98 9.73
C GLU A 79 -11.25 -23.75 8.78
N GLU A 80 -11.67 -22.49 8.61
CA GLU A 80 -12.85 -22.11 7.87
C GLU A 80 -12.53 -21.44 6.54
N LYS A 81 -13.59 -21.21 5.74
CA LYS A 81 -13.53 -20.48 4.48
C LYS A 81 -13.11 -19.04 4.73
N ILE A 82 -12.14 -18.58 3.96
CA ILE A 82 -11.62 -17.21 4.06
C ILE A 82 -12.28 -16.35 2.98
N ILE A 83 -12.96 -15.29 3.41
CA ILE A 83 -13.54 -14.31 2.50
C ILE A 83 -12.50 -13.22 2.22
N PHE A 84 -12.19 -12.99 0.94
CA PHE A 84 -11.29 -11.94 0.52
C PHE A 84 -12.09 -10.74 0.02
N CYS A 85 -12.07 -9.65 0.76
CA CYS A 85 -12.90 -8.47 0.50
C CYS A 85 -12.06 -7.18 0.37
N GLY A 86 -12.74 -6.08 -0.02
CA GLY A 86 -12.13 -4.79 -0.28
C GLY A 86 -11.62 -4.65 -1.72
N GLY A 87 -11.05 -3.49 -2.06
CA GLY A 87 -10.62 -3.18 -3.43
C GLY A 87 -9.60 -4.14 -4.03
N VAL A 88 -8.71 -4.71 -3.21
CA VAL A 88 -7.69 -5.68 -3.67
C VAL A 88 -8.30 -7.00 -4.12
N SER A 89 -9.50 -7.37 -3.65
CA SER A 89 -10.18 -8.58 -4.07
C SER A 89 -10.50 -8.64 -5.58
N LYS A 90 -10.57 -7.48 -6.24
CA LYS A 90 -10.69 -7.39 -7.71
C LYS A 90 -9.45 -7.91 -8.46
N ASN A 91 -8.32 -8.01 -7.80
CA ASN A 91 -7.08 -8.48 -8.40
C ASN A 91 -6.96 -9.99 -8.25
N ILE A 92 -7.39 -10.73 -9.29
CA ILE A 92 -7.43 -12.20 -9.29
C ILE A 92 -6.02 -12.79 -9.23
N SER A 93 -5.00 -12.11 -9.77
CA SER A 93 -3.62 -12.58 -9.69
C SER A 93 -3.12 -12.58 -8.24
N VAL A 94 -3.43 -11.53 -7.46
CA VAL A 94 -3.11 -11.50 -6.02
C VAL A 94 -3.82 -12.63 -5.28
N LYS A 95 -5.10 -12.89 -5.55
CA LYS A 95 -5.83 -14.04 -4.99
C LYS A 95 -5.11 -15.37 -5.27
N LYS A 96 -4.78 -15.62 -6.55
CA LYS A 96 -4.09 -16.84 -6.99
C LYS A 96 -2.75 -17.03 -6.27
N HIS A 97 -1.97 -15.96 -6.11
CA HIS A 97 -0.73 -16.03 -5.35
C HIS A 97 -0.94 -16.26 -3.86
N LEU A 98 -1.96 -15.63 -3.26
CA LEU A 98 -2.31 -15.87 -1.86
C LEU A 98 -2.67 -17.35 -1.64
N GLU A 99 -3.52 -17.93 -2.49
CA GLU A 99 -3.88 -19.36 -2.44
C GLU A 99 -2.66 -20.25 -2.55
N LYS A 100 -1.74 -19.92 -3.46
CA LYS A 100 -0.49 -20.67 -3.65
C LYS A 100 0.46 -20.58 -2.44
N ILE A 101 0.58 -19.41 -1.82
CA ILE A 101 1.50 -19.17 -0.70
C ILE A 101 0.95 -19.75 0.60
N THR A 102 -0.36 -19.61 0.84
CA THR A 102 -0.98 -19.94 2.13
C THR A 102 -1.56 -21.35 2.17
N GLY A 103 -1.87 -21.93 1.01
CA GLY A 103 -2.60 -23.21 0.91
C GLY A 103 -4.10 -23.09 1.20
N TYR A 104 -4.62 -21.89 1.51
CA TYR A 104 -6.03 -21.66 1.76
C TYR A 104 -6.78 -21.27 0.50
N ASN A 105 -8.07 -21.56 0.47
CA ASN A 105 -8.96 -21.13 -0.62
C ASN A 105 -9.65 -19.82 -0.23
N PHE A 106 -9.59 -18.80 -1.10
CA PHE A 106 -10.16 -17.49 -0.87
C PHE A 106 -11.45 -17.31 -1.68
N ILE A 107 -12.54 -16.98 -0.99
CA ILE A 107 -13.84 -16.70 -1.61
C ILE A 107 -13.93 -15.23 -1.94
N ILE A 108 -14.31 -14.92 -3.17
CA ILE A 108 -14.62 -13.57 -3.64
C ILE A 108 -15.99 -13.64 -4.33
N ASP A 109 -16.85 -12.69 -4.02
CA ASP A 109 -18.11 -12.49 -4.74
C ASP A 109 -18.23 -11.06 -5.30
N SER A 110 -19.31 -10.79 -6.01
CA SER A 110 -19.56 -9.49 -6.65
C SER A 110 -19.64 -8.33 -5.66
N ASN A 111 -20.00 -8.59 -4.40
CA ASN A 111 -20.20 -7.60 -3.35
C ASN A 111 -18.99 -7.45 -2.43
N SER A 112 -17.95 -8.27 -2.63
CA SER A 112 -16.75 -8.28 -1.78
C SER A 112 -16.13 -6.91 -1.57
N ILE A 113 -16.25 -6.00 -2.53
CA ILE A 113 -15.73 -4.63 -2.43
C ILE A 113 -16.51 -3.75 -1.45
N PHE A 114 -17.77 -4.10 -1.16
CA PHE A 114 -18.67 -3.32 -0.32
C PHE A 114 -18.81 -3.87 1.10
N TYR A 115 -18.23 -5.01 1.42
CA TYR A 115 -18.41 -5.67 2.73
C TYR A 115 -18.03 -4.80 3.91
N GLY A 116 -16.99 -3.94 3.78
CA GLY A 116 -16.68 -2.99 4.84
C GLY A 116 -17.81 -2.00 5.12
N ALA A 117 -18.37 -1.40 4.06
CA ALA A 117 -19.49 -0.47 4.18
C ALA A 117 -20.77 -1.17 4.66
N THR A 118 -21.06 -2.37 4.14
CA THR A 118 -22.21 -3.18 4.56
C THR A 118 -22.09 -3.56 6.04
N GLY A 119 -20.90 -3.98 6.48
CA GLY A 119 -20.66 -4.32 7.89
C GLY A 119 -20.86 -3.12 8.81
N ALA A 120 -20.34 -1.94 8.43
CA ALA A 120 -20.56 -0.71 9.19
C ALA A 120 -22.05 -0.35 9.30
N ALA A 121 -22.81 -0.50 8.21
CA ALA A 121 -24.25 -0.24 8.21
C ALA A 121 -25.00 -1.24 9.11
N LEU A 122 -24.62 -2.51 9.10
CA LEU A 122 -25.22 -3.52 9.96
C LEU A 122 -24.91 -3.26 11.44
N CYS A 123 -23.67 -2.90 11.78
CA CYS A 123 -23.31 -2.52 13.15
C CYS A 123 -24.14 -1.32 13.64
N LEU A 124 -24.30 -0.31 12.79
CA LEU A 124 -25.15 0.84 13.13
C LEU A 124 -26.61 0.44 13.32
N LEU A 125 -27.13 -0.46 12.48
CA LEU A 125 -28.50 -0.97 12.63
C LEU A 125 -28.68 -1.69 13.97
N ASP A 126 -27.73 -2.54 14.38
CA ASP A 126 -27.75 -3.23 15.66
C ASP A 126 -27.74 -2.26 16.84
N GLU A 127 -26.98 -1.16 16.74
CA GLU A 127 -26.97 -0.10 17.76
C GLU A 127 -28.31 0.62 17.86
N ILE A 128 -28.98 0.89 16.72
CA ILE A 128 -30.32 1.49 16.67
C ILE A 128 -31.35 0.57 17.30
N ILE A 129 -31.34 -0.71 16.95
CA ILE A 129 -32.28 -1.71 17.48
C ILE A 129 -32.08 -1.89 19.00
N SER A 130 -30.83 -1.84 19.46
CA SER A 130 -30.53 -1.96 20.89
C SER A 130 -30.85 -0.69 21.71
N ASN A 131 -31.51 0.31 21.12
CA ASN A 131 -31.86 1.59 21.76
C ASN A 131 -30.66 2.35 22.36
N LYS A 132 -29.48 2.16 21.86
CA LYS A 132 -28.35 3.02 22.20
C LYS A 132 -28.62 4.44 21.69
N LYS A 133 -28.37 5.44 22.53
CA LYS A 133 -28.44 6.84 22.11
C LYS A 133 -27.43 7.10 20.98
N ILE A 134 -27.94 7.19 19.77
CA ILE A 134 -27.14 7.62 18.62
C ILE A 134 -27.33 9.13 18.49
N ASP A 135 -26.23 9.85 18.45
CA ASP A 135 -26.25 11.27 18.15
C ASP A 135 -26.65 11.46 16.69
N LYS A 136 -27.93 11.83 16.49
CA LYS A 136 -28.50 12.04 15.15
C LYS A 136 -28.09 13.37 14.52
N THR A 137 -27.37 14.22 15.23
CA THR A 137 -27.02 15.58 14.77
C THR A 137 -26.03 15.58 13.62
N ASN A 138 -25.35 14.46 13.37
CA ASN A 138 -24.31 14.32 12.35
C ASN A 138 -24.74 13.53 11.10
N PHE A 139 -26.02 13.22 10.92
CA PHE A 139 -26.48 12.64 9.67
C PHE A 139 -26.57 13.72 8.59
N LEU A 140 -25.50 13.79 7.81
CA LEU A 140 -25.44 14.61 6.61
C LEU A 140 -26.38 14.04 5.54
N SER A 141 -26.99 14.91 4.75
CA SER A 141 -27.72 14.45 3.57
C SER A 141 -26.73 13.81 2.60
N THR A 142 -27.21 12.91 1.73
CA THR A 142 -26.33 12.28 0.71
C THR A 142 -25.62 13.31 -0.17
N LYS A 143 -26.16 14.52 -0.30
CA LYS A 143 -25.54 15.63 -1.03
C LYS A 143 -24.30 16.20 -0.33
N ASP A 144 -24.27 16.12 1.00
CA ASP A 144 -23.18 16.67 1.81
C ASP A 144 -21.92 15.75 1.79
N PHE A 145 -22.08 14.49 1.36
CA PHE A 145 -20.95 13.59 1.12
C PHE A 145 -20.15 13.90 -0.14
N PHE A 146 -20.75 14.65 -1.07
CA PHE A 146 -20.09 15.04 -2.31
C PHE A 146 -19.65 16.49 -2.19
N ILE A 147 -18.45 16.70 -1.69
CA ILE A 147 -17.82 18.02 -1.72
C ILE A 147 -17.46 18.29 -3.18
N SER A 148 -18.09 19.30 -3.77
CA SER A 148 -17.63 19.88 -5.03
C SER A 148 -16.29 20.57 -4.77
N ALA A 149 -15.22 19.81 -4.73
CA ALA A 149 -13.90 20.37 -4.59
C ALA A 149 -13.54 21.04 -5.92
N THR A 150 -13.59 22.37 -5.95
CA THR A 150 -12.79 23.12 -6.91
C THR A 150 -11.33 22.75 -6.67
N LYS A 151 -10.56 22.55 -7.74
CA LYS A 151 -9.13 22.18 -7.66
C LYS A 151 -8.31 23.04 -6.71
N GLU A 152 -8.77 24.25 -6.45
CA GLU A 152 -8.13 25.22 -5.57
C GLU A 152 -8.25 24.91 -4.07
N ASN A 153 -9.30 24.19 -3.65
CA ASN A 153 -9.50 23.88 -2.23
C ASN A 153 -8.91 22.55 -1.77
N LEU A 154 -8.50 21.68 -2.69
CA LEU A 154 -8.03 20.33 -2.36
C LEU A 154 -6.57 20.27 -1.90
N LEU A 155 -5.76 21.28 -2.16
CA LEU A 155 -4.30 21.24 -1.95
C LEU A 155 -3.70 22.56 -1.47
N SER A 156 -4.52 23.56 -1.09
CA SER A 156 -4.02 24.82 -0.58
C SER A 156 -3.91 24.79 0.94
N TYR A 157 -2.83 24.21 1.42
CA TYR A 157 -2.39 24.46 2.79
C TYR A 157 -1.50 25.70 2.79
N PRO A 158 -1.57 26.56 3.84
CA PRO A 158 -0.58 27.63 4.00
C PRO A 158 0.81 26.98 3.99
N GLY A 159 1.75 27.68 3.33
CA GLY A 159 3.13 27.21 3.26
C GLY A 159 3.68 26.91 4.66
N LEU A 160 4.42 25.83 4.80
CA LEU A 160 5.15 25.56 6.03
C LEU A 160 6.18 26.66 6.22
N ASP A 161 6.06 27.46 7.27
CA ASP A 161 7.14 28.32 7.75
C ASP A 161 8.24 27.40 8.29
N LEU A 162 9.22 27.13 7.46
CA LEU A 162 10.45 26.44 7.85
C LEU A 162 11.23 27.37 8.78
N LYS A 163 11.10 27.17 10.08
CA LYS A 163 12.09 27.67 11.02
C LYS A 163 13.35 26.84 10.82
N LEU A 164 14.35 27.46 10.23
CA LEU A 164 15.69 26.85 10.19
C LEU A 164 16.13 26.65 11.64
N SER A 165 16.47 25.41 11.98
CA SER A 165 17.13 25.14 13.26
C SER A 165 18.46 25.86 13.27
N GLU A 166 18.80 26.48 14.40
CA GLU A 166 20.15 26.98 14.62
C GLU A 166 21.07 25.76 14.70
N PHE A 167 21.82 25.54 13.65
CA PHE A 167 22.84 24.51 13.64
C PHE A 167 24.05 25.01 14.43
N PRO A 168 24.73 24.16 15.19
CA PRO A 168 26.03 24.47 15.75
C PRO A 168 26.96 24.93 14.64
N ASP A 169 27.80 25.92 14.94
CA ASP A 169 28.84 26.37 14.00
C ASP A 169 29.90 25.27 13.89
N PHE A 170 29.85 24.51 12.81
CA PHE A 170 30.85 23.49 12.47
C PHE A 170 32.10 24.04 11.77
N SER A 171 32.21 25.37 11.62
CA SER A 171 33.39 26.00 11.02
C SER A 171 34.59 25.99 11.96
N CYS A 172 34.38 25.75 13.25
CA CYS A 172 35.42 25.63 14.23
C CYS A 172 36.00 24.21 14.24
N PHE A 173 37.29 24.09 14.02
CA PHE A 173 38.03 22.87 14.27
C PHE A 173 37.97 22.54 15.76
N SER A 174 37.46 21.37 16.12
CA SER A 174 37.54 20.86 17.49
C SER A 174 38.24 19.50 17.49
N SER A 175 39.38 19.45 18.14
CA SER A 175 40.04 18.21 18.52
C SER A 175 39.70 17.87 19.96
N TYR A 176 39.55 16.61 20.29
CA TYR A 176 39.43 16.13 21.67
C TYR A 176 40.30 14.88 21.82
N GLU A 177 40.96 14.83 22.96
CA GLU A 177 41.72 13.64 23.34
C GLU A 177 40.76 12.69 24.08
N ILE A 178 40.65 11.47 23.55
CA ILE A 178 40.09 10.35 24.31
C ILE A 178 41.28 9.57 24.85
N GLU A 179 41.25 9.11 26.08
CA GLU A 179 42.31 8.30 26.68
C GLU A 179 42.87 7.29 25.69
N ASP A 180 44.12 7.47 25.31
CA ASP A 180 44.92 6.65 24.38
C ASP A 180 44.54 6.68 22.88
N VAL A 181 43.67 7.56 22.40
CA VAL A 181 43.37 7.71 20.97
C VAL A 181 43.23 9.17 20.58
N GLU A 182 44.08 9.63 19.69
CA GLU A 182 43.94 10.93 19.03
C GLU A 182 42.99 10.77 17.82
N ALA A 183 41.90 11.50 17.80
CA ALA A 183 40.92 11.50 16.71
C ALA A 183 40.95 12.85 15.99
N ASP A 184 41.31 12.87 14.73
CA ASP A 184 41.22 14.03 13.85
C ASP A 184 39.80 14.09 13.21
N ILE A 185 39.11 15.19 13.42
CA ILE A 185 37.85 15.47 12.73
C ILE A 185 38.17 16.29 11.47
N TYR A 186 38.01 15.67 10.31
CA TYR A 186 38.23 16.35 9.04
C TYR A 186 37.13 17.36 8.72
N GLN A 187 37.54 18.55 8.32
CA GLN A 187 36.65 19.68 8.05
C GLN A 187 35.83 19.61 6.76
N ASN A 188 35.94 18.58 5.95
CA ASN A 188 35.12 18.51 4.74
C ASN A 188 34.72 17.10 4.37
N PRO A 189 33.42 16.92 4.02
CA PRO A 189 33.00 15.82 3.19
C PRO A 189 33.43 16.01 1.73
#